data_d58f1269e72d46c0b1e22f7b7de36e15
#
_entry.id   d58f1269e72d46c0b1e22f7b7de36e15
#
_cell.length_a   1.000
_cell.length_b   1.000
_cell.length_c   1.000
_cell.angle_alpha   90.00
_cell.angle_beta   90.00
_cell.angle_gamma   90.00
#
_symmetry.space_group_name_H-M   'P 1'
#
loop_
_entity.id
_entity.type
_entity.pdbx_description
1 polymer ?
#
loop_
_entity_poly.entity_id
_entity_poly.type
_entity_poly.pdbx_seq_one_letter_code
_entity_poly.pdbx_strand_id
1 'polypeptide(L)'
;VEALSGATAEEMDQLSDKAKELGATTKFTAQEASDAMGYMAMAGWDAQEMLSGMDGVLQLAAASGEDLAMVSDIVTDNLTAFGLTAADTAHFSDVLAAAATNANTDVATMGETFKQSASIAGALGYSVEDVAVAVGLMANSGVKGSIAGTALKNTFNGLLEGVTLTGAAFGEYDYSALKADGTMKSFSDTIDELRVYFDQMT
;
A
#
# COMPACT_ATOMS: atom_id res chain seq x y z
N VAL A 1 -18.90 14.01 6.24
CA VAL A 1 -18.77 13.61 4.82
C VAL A 1 -19.13 14.79 3.92
N GLU A 2 -20.36 15.29 3.93
CA GLU A 2 -20.87 16.36 3.04
C GLU A 2 -19.92 17.56 2.92
N ALA A 3 -19.52 18.15 4.04
CA ALA A 3 -18.65 19.34 4.07
C ALA A 3 -17.23 19.11 3.51
N LEU A 4 -16.79 17.87 3.40
CA LEU A 4 -15.47 17.48 2.94
C LEU A 4 -15.46 17.02 1.47
N SER A 5 -16.48 16.27 1.06
CA SER A 5 -16.59 15.71 -0.29
C SER A 5 -17.23 16.69 -1.29
N GLY A 6 -17.93 17.72 -0.81
CA GLY A 6 -18.75 18.58 -1.66
C GLY A 6 -19.96 17.87 -2.28
N ALA A 7 -20.35 16.71 -1.74
CA ALA A 7 -21.45 15.89 -2.23
C ALA A 7 -22.78 16.67 -2.22
N THR A 8 -23.57 16.48 -3.25
CA THR A 8 -24.94 16.98 -3.34
C THR A 8 -25.85 16.27 -2.32
N ALA A 9 -27.04 16.83 -2.07
CA ALA A 9 -28.03 16.19 -1.19
C ALA A 9 -28.41 14.78 -1.65
N GLU A 10 -28.54 14.55 -2.97
CA GLU A 10 -28.86 13.26 -3.56
C GLU A 10 -27.71 12.25 -3.35
N GLU A 11 -26.47 12.66 -3.54
CA GLU A 11 -25.29 11.83 -3.27
C GLU A 11 -25.15 11.51 -1.77
N MET A 12 -25.47 12.45 -0.89
CA MET A 12 -25.50 12.20 0.54
C MET A 12 -26.57 11.18 0.95
N ASP A 13 -27.73 11.21 0.30
CA ASP A 13 -28.75 10.18 0.50
C ASP A 13 -28.23 8.80 0.07
N GLN A 14 -27.54 8.69 -1.09
CA GLN A 14 -26.91 7.44 -1.55
C GLN A 14 -25.85 6.92 -0.57
N LEU A 15 -24.95 7.78 -0.07
CA LEU A 15 -23.95 7.43 0.94
C LEU A 15 -24.60 6.97 2.26
N SER A 16 -25.66 7.66 2.69
CA SER A 16 -26.42 7.28 3.88
C SER A 16 -27.10 5.93 3.75
N ASP A 17 -27.69 5.64 2.58
CA ASP A 17 -28.35 4.39 2.32
C ASP A 17 -27.33 3.23 2.20
N LYS A 18 -26.18 3.48 1.57
CA LYS A 18 -25.06 2.52 1.55
C LYS A 18 -24.56 2.22 2.98
N ALA A 19 -24.37 3.23 3.82
CA ALA A 19 -23.96 3.01 5.21
C ALA A 19 -24.98 2.17 6.00
N LYS A 20 -26.28 2.42 5.83
CA LYS A 20 -27.34 1.61 6.46
C LYS A 20 -27.37 0.19 5.92
N GLU A 21 -27.22 0.00 4.60
CA GLU A 21 -27.14 -1.32 3.96
C GLU A 21 -25.98 -2.12 4.56
N LEU A 22 -24.80 -1.51 4.65
CA LEU A 22 -23.60 -2.15 5.19
C LEU A 22 -23.78 -2.50 6.67
N GLY A 23 -24.41 -1.62 7.46
CA GLY A 23 -24.74 -1.88 8.85
C GLY A 23 -25.76 -3.01 9.04
N ALA A 24 -26.58 -3.29 8.04
CA ALA A 24 -27.56 -4.39 8.08
C ALA A 24 -27.00 -5.74 7.56
N THR A 25 -26.00 -5.70 6.67
CA THR A 25 -25.53 -6.87 5.91
C THR A 25 -24.14 -7.35 6.32
N THR A 26 -23.40 -6.55 7.11
CA THR A 26 -22.02 -6.89 7.53
C THR A 26 -21.89 -6.90 9.07
N LYS A 27 -20.68 -7.21 9.55
CA LYS A 27 -20.37 -7.13 10.99
C LYS A 27 -20.21 -5.68 11.51
N PHE A 28 -20.12 -4.72 10.62
CA PHE A 28 -19.93 -3.32 10.95
C PHE A 28 -21.26 -2.60 11.13
N THR A 29 -21.28 -1.55 11.92
CA THR A 29 -22.44 -0.67 12.08
C THR A 29 -22.53 0.37 10.97
N ALA A 30 -23.72 0.94 10.77
CA ALA A 30 -23.88 2.09 9.85
C ALA A 30 -23.03 3.29 10.25
N GLN A 31 -22.77 3.47 11.56
CA GLN A 31 -21.90 4.53 12.07
C GLN A 31 -20.45 4.30 11.64
N GLU A 32 -19.90 3.10 11.85
CA GLU A 32 -18.55 2.74 11.42
C GLU A 32 -18.37 2.90 9.90
N ALA A 33 -19.36 2.49 9.10
CA ALA A 33 -19.34 2.71 7.67
C ALA A 33 -19.34 4.21 7.30
N SER A 34 -20.13 5.02 8.00
CA SER A 34 -20.15 6.48 7.80
C SER A 34 -18.84 7.16 8.22
N ASP A 35 -18.22 6.68 9.30
CA ASP A 35 -16.92 7.19 9.76
C ASP A 35 -15.82 6.85 8.75
N ALA A 36 -15.80 5.64 8.19
CA ALA A 36 -14.89 5.24 7.13
C ALA A 36 -15.04 6.12 5.87
N MET A 37 -16.29 6.40 5.44
CA MET A 37 -16.56 7.35 4.35
C MET A 37 -16.06 8.76 4.69
N GLY A 38 -16.03 9.15 5.97
CA GLY A 38 -15.43 10.38 6.44
C GLY A 38 -13.94 10.47 6.15
N TYR A 39 -13.18 9.40 6.37
CA TYR A 39 -11.76 9.30 6.01
C TYR A 39 -11.54 9.35 4.51
N MET A 40 -12.36 8.64 3.72
CA MET A 40 -12.31 8.72 2.26
C MET A 40 -12.53 10.16 1.76
N ALA A 41 -13.51 10.87 2.33
CA ALA A 41 -13.76 12.27 2.00
C ALA A 41 -12.59 13.20 2.39
N MET A 42 -11.92 12.94 3.53
CA MET A 42 -10.70 13.66 3.92
C MET A 42 -9.54 13.40 2.97
N ALA A 43 -9.45 12.21 2.39
CA ALA A 43 -8.48 11.85 1.36
C ALA A 43 -8.82 12.46 -0.03
N GLY A 44 -9.96 13.16 -0.14
CA GLY A 44 -10.38 13.87 -1.35
C GLY A 44 -11.28 13.07 -2.28
N TRP A 45 -11.79 11.91 -1.84
CA TRP A 45 -12.70 11.10 -2.64
C TRP A 45 -14.08 11.78 -2.75
N ASP A 46 -14.64 11.75 -3.95
CA ASP A 46 -16.04 12.13 -4.18
C ASP A 46 -17.02 11.02 -3.77
N ALA A 47 -18.32 11.29 -3.87
CA ALA A 47 -19.35 10.35 -3.47
C ALA A 47 -19.33 9.04 -4.29
N GLN A 48 -19.03 9.10 -5.58
CA GLN A 48 -18.99 7.93 -6.44
C GLN A 48 -17.74 7.08 -6.15
N GLU A 49 -16.62 7.71 -5.89
CA GLU A 49 -15.39 7.06 -5.46
C GLU A 49 -15.59 6.34 -4.11
N MET A 50 -16.24 7.00 -3.13
CA MET A 50 -16.59 6.38 -1.85
C MET A 50 -17.50 5.16 -2.02
N LEU A 51 -18.55 5.27 -2.84
CA LEU A 51 -19.46 4.16 -3.12
C LEU A 51 -18.75 2.99 -3.79
N SER A 52 -17.83 3.25 -4.71
CA SER A 52 -17.11 2.21 -5.44
C SER A 52 -16.01 1.53 -4.62
N GLY A 53 -15.31 2.29 -3.77
CA GLY A 53 -14.18 1.78 -2.98
C GLY A 53 -14.59 1.11 -1.66
N MET A 54 -15.77 1.43 -1.14
CA MET A 54 -16.18 1.00 0.20
C MET A 54 -16.20 -0.50 0.40
N ASP A 55 -16.60 -1.28 -0.61
CA ASP A 55 -16.67 -2.73 -0.52
C ASP A 55 -15.29 -3.36 -0.34
N GLY A 56 -14.25 -2.86 -1.02
CA GLY A 56 -12.88 -3.33 -0.87
C GLY A 56 -12.30 -3.01 0.52
N VAL A 57 -12.55 -1.81 1.03
CA VAL A 57 -12.15 -1.41 2.39
C VAL A 57 -12.82 -2.29 3.45
N LEU A 58 -14.13 -2.54 3.29
CA LEU A 58 -14.89 -3.42 4.18
C LEU A 58 -14.36 -4.86 4.21
N GLN A 59 -14.04 -5.40 3.03
CA GLN A 59 -13.49 -6.75 2.92
C GLN A 59 -12.14 -6.84 3.62
N LEU A 60 -11.26 -5.85 3.44
CA LEU A 60 -9.96 -5.82 4.11
C LEU A 60 -10.12 -5.69 5.63
N ALA A 61 -10.97 -4.80 6.12
CA ALA A 61 -11.25 -4.65 7.56
C ALA A 61 -11.89 -5.91 8.15
N ALA A 62 -12.75 -6.59 7.38
CA ALA A 62 -13.36 -7.85 7.81
C ALA A 62 -12.35 -8.99 7.90
N ALA A 63 -11.43 -9.07 6.93
CA ALA A 63 -10.40 -10.11 6.86
C ALA A 63 -9.28 -9.90 7.88
N SER A 64 -8.84 -8.65 8.10
CA SER A 64 -7.79 -8.32 9.06
C SER A 64 -8.26 -8.29 10.51
N GLY A 65 -9.54 -8.05 10.75
CA GLY A 65 -10.09 -7.80 12.07
C GLY A 65 -9.82 -6.40 12.63
N GLU A 66 -9.24 -5.53 11.81
CA GLU A 66 -8.91 -4.15 12.16
C GLU A 66 -10.14 -3.23 12.15
N ASP A 67 -10.00 -2.06 12.74
CA ASP A 67 -11.00 -1.00 12.73
C ASP A 67 -11.25 -0.49 11.31
N LEU A 68 -12.53 -0.33 10.93
CA LEU A 68 -12.92 0.04 9.57
C LEU A 68 -12.42 1.44 9.18
N ALA A 69 -12.42 2.39 10.11
CA ALA A 69 -11.94 3.75 9.87
C ALA A 69 -10.43 3.76 9.67
N MET A 70 -9.67 2.99 10.47
CA MET A 70 -8.23 2.83 10.31
C MET A 70 -7.88 2.19 8.94
N VAL A 71 -8.59 1.15 8.54
CA VAL A 71 -8.36 0.49 7.24
C VAL A 71 -8.70 1.44 6.09
N SER A 72 -9.74 2.26 6.24
CA SER A 72 -10.10 3.30 5.26
C SER A 72 -8.95 4.30 5.07
N ASP A 73 -8.38 4.81 6.17
CA ASP A 73 -7.22 5.74 6.15
C ASP A 73 -6.00 5.09 5.45
N ILE A 74 -5.66 3.86 5.82
CA ILE A 74 -4.56 3.12 5.21
C ILE A 74 -4.77 2.96 3.70
N VAL A 75 -5.96 2.57 3.28
CA VAL A 75 -6.26 2.31 1.87
C VAL A 75 -6.21 3.60 1.05
N THR A 76 -6.89 4.65 1.49
CA THR A 76 -6.97 5.91 0.76
C THR A 76 -5.63 6.62 0.64
N ASP A 77 -4.86 6.70 1.73
CA ASP A 77 -3.53 7.31 1.75
C ASP A 77 -2.58 6.59 0.79
N ASN A 78 -2.60 5.25 0.80
CA ASN A 78 -1.67 4.48 0.00
C ASN A 78 -2.07 4.38 -1.47
N LEU A 79 -3.35 4.30 -1.81
CA LEU A 79 -3.82 4.42 -3.19
C LEU A 79 -3.31 5.73 -3.81
N THR A 80 -3.51 6.85 -3.11
CA THR A 80 -3.00 8.16 -3.53
C THR A 80 -1.48 8.16 -3.68
N ALA A 81 -0.75 7.57 -2.74
CA ALA A 81 0.72 7.52 -2.77
C ALA A 81 1.28 6.71 -3.94
N PHE A 82 0.58 5.65 -4.37
CA PHE A 82 0.91 4.86 -5.56
C PHE A 82 0.38 5.45 -6.87
N GLY A 83 -0.41 6.54 -6.81
CA GLY A 83 -1.07 7.11 -7.98
C GLY A 83 -2.24 6.27 -8.50
N LEU A 84 -2.81 5.44 -7.64
CA LEU A 84 -3.98 4.61 -7.89
C LEU A 84 -5.27 5.38 -7.57
N THR A 85 -6.41 4.85 -8.00
CA THR A 85 -7.73 5.46 -7.84
C THR A 85 -8.65 4.61 -6.95
N ALA A 86 -9.81 5.13 -6.60
CA ALA A 86 -10.84 4.39 -5.87
C ALA A 86 -11.26 3.08 -6.57
N ALA A 87 -11.17 3.01 -7.89
CA ALA A 87 -11.46 1.79 -8.66
C ALA A 87 -10.46 0.65 -8.37
N ASP A 88 -9.26 0.97 -7.91
CA ASP A 88 -8.21 0.00 -7.60
C ASP A 88 -8.30 -0.53 -6.16
N THR A 89 -9.27 -0.05 -5.36
CA THR A 89 -9.40 -0.37 -3.93
C THR A 89 -9.51 -1.87 -3.67
N ALA A 90 -10.31 -2.60 -4.45
CA ALA A 90 -10.47 -4.04 -4.26
C ALA A 90 -9.13 -4.77 -4.48
N HIS A 91 -8.44 -4.44 -5.56
CA HIS A 91 -7.13 -5.02 -5.87
C HIS A 91 -6.08 -4.70 -4.79
N PHE A 92 -5.98 -3.43 -4.38
CA PHE A 92 -5.09 -3.00 -3.30
C PHE A 92 -5.36 -3.77 -1.99
N SER A 93 -6.64 -3.88 -1.63
CA SER A 93 -7.08 -4.59 -0.44
C SER A 93 -6.72 -6.08 -0.48
N ASP A 94 -6.90 -6.74 -1.63
CA ASP A 94 -6.53 -8.13 -1.84
C ASP A 94 -5.02 -8.36 -1.68
N VAL A 95 -4.19 -7.45 -2.21
CA VAL A 95 -2.72 -7.52 -2.07
C VAL A 95 -2.31 -7.38 -0.60
N LEU A 96 -2.89 -6.43 0.14
CA LEU A 96 -2.59 -6.26 1.57
C LEU A 96 -3.05 -7.47 2.40
N ALA A 97 -4.26 -7.98 2.15
CA ALA A 97 -4.77 -9.16 2.84
C ALA A 97 -3.90 -10.40 2.57
N ALA A 98 -3.50 -10.60 1.32
CA ALA A 98 -2.60 -11.69 0.94
C ALA A 98 -1.24 -11.56 1.62
N ALA A 99 -0.64 -10.38 1.63
CA ALA A 99 0.65 -10.15 2.27
C ALA A 99 0.59 -10.34 3.80
N ALA A 100 -0.44 -9.81 4.47
CA ALA A 100 -0.66 -9.99 5.90
C ALA A 100 -0.86 -11.46 6.28
N THR A 101 -1.52 -12.24 5.41
CA THR A 101 -1.76 -13.67 5.65
C THR A 101 -0.50 -14.52 5.46
N ASN A 102 0.38 -14.14 4.52
CA ASN A 102 1.55 -14.93 4.12
C ASN A 102 2.86 -14.46 4.77
N ALA A 103 2.84 -13.43 5.60
CA ALA A 103 4.02 -12.91 6.27
C ALA A 103 3.74 -12.67 7.77
N ASN A 104 4.81 -12.54 8.55
CA ASN A 104 4.71 -12.25 9.98
C ASN A 104 4.38 -10.76 10.22
N THR A 105 3.22 -10.30 9.77
CA THR A 105 2.76 -8.92 9.89
C THR A 105 1.22 -8.88 9.94
N ASP A 106 0.66 -7.69 10.07
CA ASP A 106 -0.77 -7.38 10.01
C ASP A 106 -1.00 -6.13 9.13
N VAL A 107 -2.26 -5.83 8.82
CA VAL A 107 -2.63 -4.72 7.94
C VAL A 107 -2.23 -3.37 8.55
N ALA A 108 -2.39 -3.19 9.86
CA ALA A 108 -2.01 -1.95 10.54
C ALA A 108 -0.49 -1.70 10.45
N THR A 109 0.31 -2.72 10.76
CA THR A 109 1.79 -2.66 10.66
C THR A 109 2.25 -2.43 9.22
N MET A 110 1.58 -3.06 8.24
CA MET A 110 1.85 -2.80 6.82
C MET A 110 1.53 -1.35 6.45
N GLY A 111 0.39 -0.82 6.90
CA GLY A 111 0.01 0.57 6.70
C GLY A 111 1.09 1.55 7.16
N GLU A 112 1.67 1.32 8.35
CA GLU A 112 2.81 2.10 8.86
C GLU A 112 4.05 2.02 7.95
N THR A 113 4.31 0.84 7.37
CA THR A 113 5.43 0.65 6.44
C THR A 113 5.18 1.38 5.12
N PHE A 114 4.00 1.23 4.54
CA PHE A 114 3.60 1.89 3.30
C PHE A 114 3.59 3.41 3.43
N LYS A 115 3.10 3.95 4.55
CA LYS A 115 3.11 5.40 4.84
C LYS A 115 4.48 6.05 4.66
N GLN A 116 5.57 5.32 4.90
CA GLN A 116 6.94 5.82 4.72
C GLN A 116 7.50 5.56 3.32
N SER A 117 7.07 4.53 2.61
CA SER A 117 7.71 4.02 1.39
C SER A 117 6.86 4.13 0.13
N ALA A 118 5.52 4.17 0.23
CA ALA A 118 4.62 4.09 -0.92
C ALA A 118 4.83 5.23 -1.93
N SER A 119 5.00 6.46 -1.46
CA SER A 119 5.16 7.62 -2.35
C SER A 119 6.42 7.52 -3.21
N ILE A 120 7.55 7.09 -2.66
CA ILE A 120 8.78 6.89 -3.44
C ILE A 120 8.65 5.66 -4.35
N ALA A 121 8.04 4.59 -3.88
CA ALA A 121 7.80 3.39 -4.67
C ALA A 121 6.92 3.69 -5.89
N GLY A 122 5.79 4.39 -5.69
CA GLY A 122 4.91 4.82 -6.78
C GLY A 122 5.59 5.76 -7.76
N ALA A 123 6.37 6.74 -7.28
CA ALA A 123 7.13 7.65 -8.14
C ALA A 123 8.19 6.93 -8.98
N LEU A 124 8.72 5.81 -8.51
CA LEU A 124 9.67 4.96 -9.24
C LEU A 124 8.97 3.91 -10.12
N GLY A 125 7.65 3.80 -10.08
CA GLY A 125 6.86 2.85 -10.86
C GLY A 125 6.85 1.43 -10.32
N TYR A 126 7.22 1.24 -9.04
CA TYR A 126 7.01 -0.04 -8.36
C TYR A 126 5.52 -0.26 -8.09
N SER A 127 5.07 -1.50 -8.27
CA SER A 127 3.69 -1.87 -7.98
C SER A 127 3.43 -2.06 -6.48
N VAL A 128 2.17 -2.12 -6.11
CA VAL A 128 1.76 -2.44 -4.72
C VAL A 128 2.28 -3.83 -4.33
N GLU A 129 2.25 -4.79 -5.26
CA GLU A 129 2.75 -6.15 -5.08
C GLU A 129 4.24 -6.18 -4.80
N ASP A 130 5.04 -5.42 -5.56
CA ASP A 130 6.49 -5.33 -5.34
C ASP A 130 6.79 -4.87 -3.90
N VAL A 131 6.10 -3.82 -3.46
CA VAL A 131 6.28 -3.29 -2.10
C VAL A 131 5.74 -4.27 -1.04
N ALA A 132 4.58 -4.89 -1.28
CA ALA A 132 4.00 -5.87 -0.37
C ALA A 132 4.91 -7.09 -0.17
N VAL A 133 5.54 -7.60 -1.23
CA VAL A 133 6.55 -8.67 -1.15
C VAL A 133 7.75 -8.23 -0.32
N ALA A 134 8.29 -7.04 -0.58
CA ALA A 134 9.41 -6.50 0.18
C ALA A 134 9.08 -6.36 1.68
N VAL A 135 7.91 -5.80 2.00
CA VAL A 135 7.40 -5.66 3.37
C VAL A 135 7.27 -7.02 4.05
N GLY A 136 6.70 -8.01 3.35
CA GLY A 136 6.53 -9.36 3.87
C GLY A 136 7.86 -10.04 4.20
N LEU A 137 8.86 -9.94 3.31
CA LEU A 137 10.20 -10.48 3.54
C LEU A 137 10.89 -9.82 4.73
N MET A 138 10.80 -8.50 4.85
CA MET A 138 11.33 -7.75 5.99
C MET A 138 10.63 -8.14 7.30
N ALA A 139 9.31 -8.27 7.27
CA ALA A 139 8.51 -8.67 8.43
C ALA A 139 8.88 -10.08 8.92
N ASN A 140 9.11 -11.02 8.02
CA ASN A 140 9.59 -12.37 8.34
C ASN A 140 10.99 -12.37 8.97
N SER A 141 11.80 -11.35 8.66
CA SER A 141 13.11 -11.12 9.25
C SER A 141 13.07 -10.27 10.53
N GLY A 142 11.86 -9.90 10.99
CA GLY A 142 11.66 -9.12 12.23
C GLY A 142 11.71 -7.59 12.05
N VAL A 143 11.84 -7.10 10.81
CA VAL A 143 11.85 -5.66 10.50
C VAL A 143 10.46 -5.24 10.04
N LYS A 144 9.74 -4.44 10.84
CA LYS A 144 8.31 -4.11 10.63
C LYS A 144 8.01 -2.63 10.85
N GLY A 145 6.82 -2.21 10.43
CA GLY A 145 6.26 -0.89 10.67
C GLY A 145 7.12 0.24 10.09
N SER A 146 7.22 1.35 10.79
CA SER A 146 7.93 2.54 10.33
C SER A 146 9.43 2.31 10.10
N ILE A 147 10.06 1.35 10.81
CA ILE A 147 11.47 0.99 10.59
C ILE A 147 11.62 0.33 9.20
N ALA A 148 10.76 -0.62 8.86
CA ALA A 148 10.74 -1.25 7.55
C ALA A 148 10.49 -0.21 6.44
N GLY A 149 9.51 0.67 6.63
CA GLY A 149 9.19 1.72 5.68
C GLY A 149 10.34 2.68 5.41
N THR A 150 11.04 3.08 6.48
CA THR A 150 12.24 3.94 6.35
C THR A 150 13.37 3.20 5.62
N ALA A 151 13.60 1.93 5.93
CA ALA A 151 14.60 1.12 5.25
C ALA A 151 14.28 0.95 3.77
N LEU A 152 13.04 0.64 3.41
CA LEU A 152 12.58 0.55 2.01
C LEU A 152 12.74 1.86 1.27
N LYS A 153 12.31 2.97 1.88
CA LYS A 153 12.51 4.31 1.30
C LYS A 153 13.98 4.57 0.96
N ASN A 154 14.89 4.24 1.88
CA ASN A 154 16.33 4.42 1.65
C ASN A 154 16.84 3.47 0.57
N THR A 155 16.35 2.22 0.53
CA THR A 155 16.68 1.25 -0.52
C THR A 155 16.25 1.76 -1.88
N PHE A 156 15.02 2.23 -2.03
CA PHE A 156 14.51 2.76 -3.30
C PHE A 156 15.29 3.99 -3.78
N ASN A 157 15.64 4.90 -2.88
CA ASN A 157 16.51 6.04 -3.22
C ASN A 157 17.91 5.56 -3.67
N GLY A 158 18.52 4.62 -2.94
CA GLY A 158 19.81 4.06 -3.32
C GLY A 158 19.77 3.37 -4.68
N LEU A 159 18.72 2.63 -4.98
CA LEU A 159 18.55 1.97 -6.29
C LEU A 159 18.37 2.98 -7.43
N LEU A 160 17.76 4.13 -7.18
CA LEU A 160 17.65 5.22 -8.16
C LEU A 160 18.99 5.86 -8.45
N GLU A 161 19.80 6.09 -7.41
CA GLU A 161 21.13 6.69 -7.52
C GLU A 161 22.19 5.74 -8.11
N GLY A 162 21.90 4.43 -8.09
CA GLY A 162 22.85 3.36 -8.40
C GLY A 162 23.62 2.91 -7.18
N VAL A 163 24.04 1.65 -7.18
CA VAL A 163 24.74 1.03 -6.05
C VAL A 163 26.07 0.48 -6.54
N THR A 164 27.17 0.94 -5.93
CA THR A 164 28.49 0.34 -6.14
C THR A 164 28.68 -0.86 -5.21
N LEU A 165 28.83 -2.04 -5.77
CA LEU A 165 29.12 -3.28 -5.05
C LEU A 165 30.60 -3.58 -5.11
N THR A 166 31.20 -3.99 -4.00
CA THR A 166 32.62 -4.37 -3.95
C THR A 166 32.76 -5.74 -3.34
N GLY A 167 33.44 -6.65 -4.04
CA GLY A 167 33.67 -8.02 -3.57
C GLY A 167 35.00 -8.58 -4.06
N ALA A 168 35.62 -9.45 -3.24
CA ALA A 168 36.89 -10.07 -3.57
C ALA A 168 36.88 -10.89 -4.88
N ALA A 169 35.70 -11.44 -5.22
CA ALA A 169 35.54 -12.30 -6.40
C ALA A 169 35.33 -11.52 -7.71
N PHE A 170 34.76 -10.28 -7.65
CA PHE A 170 34.40 -9.50 -8.84
C PHE A 170 34.95 -8.06 -8.85
N GLY A 171 35.63 -7.63 -7.77
CA GLY A 171 36.17 -6.28 -7.65
C GLY A 171 35.09 -5.24 -7.35
N GLU A 172 35.07 -4.15 -8.09
CA GLU A 172 34.08 -3.07 -8.00
C GLU A 172 33.11 -3.19 -9.19
N TYR A 173 31.81 -3.12 -8.89
CA TYR A 173 30.74 -3.21 -9.87
C TYR A 173 29.65 -2.18 -9.59
N ASP A 174 29.38 -1.33 -10.55
CA ASP A 174 28.28 -0.35 -10.46
C ASP A 174 27.00 -0.97 -10.95
N TYR A 175 26.11 -1.25 -10.00
CA TYR A 175 24.78 -1.79 -10.27
C TYR A 175 23.77 -0.67 -10.53
N SER A 176 22.98 -0.84 -11.60
CA SER A 176 21.84 0.03 -11.90
C SER A 176 20.54 -0.77 -11.95
N ALA A 177 19.57 -0.35 -11.16
CA ALA A 177 18.21 -0.88 -11.21
C ALA A 177 17.37 -0.28 -12.35
N LEU A 178 17.94 0.64 -13.16
CA LEU A 178 17.27 1.21 -14.32
C LEU A 178 17.42 0.28 -15.54
N LYS A 179 16.34 0.18 -16.32
CA LYS A 179 16.34 -0.39 -17.67
C LYS A 179 16.94 0.60 -18.66
N ALA A 180 17.21 0.12 -19.88
CA ALA A 180 17.73 0.96 -20.95
C ALA A 180 16.80 2.11 -21.39
N ASP A 181 15.51 1.98 -21.11
CA ASP A 181 14.47 3.00 -21.36
C ASP A 181 14.33 4.02 -20.21
N GLY A 182 15.12 3.90 -19.15
CA GLY A 182 15.09 4.77 -17.98
C GLY A 182 14.03 4.41 -16.94
N THR A 183 13.24 3.34 -17.14
CA THR A 183 12.30 2.84 -16.13
C THR A 183 13.00 1.92 -15.14
N MET A 184 12.45 1.77 -13.93
CA MET A 184 12.96 0.82 -12.94
C MET A 184 12.68 -0.62 -13.37
N LYS A 185 13.62 -1.53 -13.06
CA LYS A 185 13.35 -2.97 -13.06
C LYS A 185 12.34 -3.29 -11.96
N SER A 186 11.63 -4.43 -12.06
CA SER A 186 10.80 -4.88 -10.94
C SER A 186 11.66 -5.09 -9.68
N PHE A 187 11.04 -4.99 -8.51
CA PHE A 187 11.78 -5.21 -7.26
C PHE A 187 12.32 -6.65 -7.18
N SER A 188 11.55 -7.63 -7.66
CA SER A 188 11.98 -9.02 -7.74
C SER A 188 13.21 -9.21 -8.62
N ASP A 189 13.21 -8.68 -9.85
CA ASP A 189 14.35 -8.76 -10.76
C ASP A 189 15.59 -8.11 -10.16
N THR A 190 15.41 -6.94 -9.51
CA THR A 190 16.48 -6.23 -8.83
C THR A 190 17.13 -7.08 -7.72
N ILE A 191 16.31 -7.72 -6.90
CA ILE A 191 16.79 -8.59 -5.80
C ILE A 191 17.48 -9.84 -6.36
N ASP A 192 16.93 -10.46 -7.40
CA ASP A 192 17.51 -11.67 -8.00
C ASP A 192 18.88 -11.36 -8.65
N GLU A 193 19.02 -10.23 -9.32
CA GLU A 193 20.30 -9.76 -9.86
C GLU A 193 21.32 -9.46 -8.74
N LEU A 194 20.92 -8.72 -7.72
CA LEU A 194 21.80 -8.37 -6.59
C LEU A 194 22.25 -9.61 -5.80
N ARG A 195 21.40 -10.63 -5.68
CA ARG A 195 21.70 -11.88 -4.97
C ARG A 195 22.91 -12.57 -5.54
N VAL A 196 23.09 -12.58 -6.87
CA VAL A 196 24.25 -13.16 -7.53
C VAL A 196 25.56 -12.55 -7.02
N TYR A 197 25.56 -11.23 -6.76
CA TYR A 197 26.74 -10.53 -6.22
C TYR A 197 26.89 -10.75 -4.73
N PHE A 198 25.81 -10.72 -3.95
CA PHE A 198 25.87 -10.96 -2.51
C PHE A 198 26.39 -12.36 -2.16
N ASP A 199 26.00 -13.37 -2.93
CA ASP A 199 26.51 -14.76 -2.76
C ASP A 199 28.02 -14.87 -3.03
N GLN A 200 28.62 -13.90 -3.75
CA GLN A 200 30.05 -13.84 -4.05
C GLN A 200 30.83 -12.90 -3.10
N MET A 201 30.13 -12.13 -2.25
CA MET A 201 30.76 -11.23 -1.29
C MET A 201 31.17 -11.92 0.01
N THR A 202 30.63 -13.12 0.28
CA THR A 202 30.97 -13.97 1.43
C THR A 202 32.00 -15.00 1.04
#